data_8bf7ee098b85872f83bd5dc89f3141ba
#
_entry.id   8bf7ee098b85872f83bd5dc89f3141ba
#
_cell.length_a   1.000
_cell.length_b   1.000
_cell.length_c   1.000
_cell.angle_alpha   90.00
_cell.angle_beta   90.00
_cell.angle_gamma   90.00
#
_symmetry.space_group_name_H-M   'P 1'
#
loop_
_entity.id
_entity.type
_entity.pdbx_description
1 polymer ?
#
loop_
_entity_poly.entity_id
_entity_poly.type
_entity_poly.pdbx_seq_one_letter_code
_entity_poly.pdbx_strand_id
1 'polypeptide(L)'
;MQTLLTKKISFIITYYNLPAEMLHTCIESILALTLRAGEREIIIVDDGSDECPINELAPYSDDIIYIRQRNIGLSAARNIGIRVSTGEYIQFIDADDYLIQAPYEHCLDIVRYHDPDIVLFNSADRMPTEIPYTFEGPMEGNSYMRRNNIKAAAWGYIIRRKTLANLRFREGIFHEDEEFTPQLLLRAERLFTTDAKAYFYRRRANSITHNQDIRHVVKRLSDTESVILSLRNLAFTGPEADREALQRRVAQLTMDYLYNIIIQTGSFHHLEQCVERLYRKGLFPLPDRNYTRKYNWFRRLSASKLGRRMLCKLIQVRDKFVFCE
;
A
#
# COMPACT_ATOMS: atom_id res chain seq x y z
N MET A 1 39.60 -3.35 -9.74
CA MET A 1 38.26 -4.01 -9.90
C MET A 1 37.49 -3.70 -8.63
N GLN A 2 36.64 -2.67 -8.64
CA GLN A 2 35.76 -2.41 -7.50
C GLN A 2 34.80 -3.58 -7.39
N THR A 3 34.88 -4.32 -6.28
CA THR A 3 33.87 -5.29 -5.88
C THR A 3 32.57 -4.50 -5.76
N LEU A 4 31.65 -4.62 -6.73
CA LEU A 4 30.30 -4.15 -6.61
C LEU A 4 29.74 -4.84 -5.35
N LEU A 5 29.55 -4.06 -4.29
CA LEU A 5 28.87 -4.54 -3.07
C LEU A 5 27.50 -5.04 -3.50
N THR A 6 27.31 -6.35 -3.43
CA THR A 6 26.05 -6.98 -3.81
C THR A 6 25.00 -6.58 -2.79
N LYS A 7 23.95 -5.91 -3.24
CA LYS A 7 22.86 -5.43 -2.37
C LYS A 7 21.88 -6.57 -2.14
N LYS A 8 21.79 -7.03 -0.90
CA LYS A 8 20.86 -8.09 -0.51
C LYS A 8 19.45 -7.54 -0.33
N ILE A 9 18.46 -8.24 -0.89
CA ILE A 9 17.03 -7.90 -0.77
C ILE A 9 16.31 -8.99 0.02
N SER A 10 15.57 -8.58 1.07
CA SER A 10 14.68 -9.46 1.80
C SER A 10 13.26 -9.33 1.23
N PHE A 11 12.77 -10.39 0.62
CA PHE A 11 11.39 -10.53 0.16
C PHE A 11 10.56 -11.09 1.32
N ILE A 12 9.63 -10.29 1.82
CA ILE A 12 8.76 -10.66 2.94
C ILE A 12 7.40 -11.04 2.37
N ILE A 13 7.08 -12.33 2.40
CA ILE A 13 5.82 -12.89 1.93
C ILE A 13 4.91 -13.13 3.13
N THR A 14 3.73 -12.53 3.13
CA THR A 14 2.71 -12.80 4.15
C THR A 14 1.70 -13.81 3.64
N TYR A 15 1.47 -14.88 4.40
CA TYR A 15 0.63 -16.01 4.02
C TYR A 15 -0.43 -16.28 5.09
N TYR A 16 -1.67 -16.53 4.68
CA TYR A 16 -2.74 -16.99 5.54
C TYR A 16 -3.85 -17.66 4.73
N ASN A 17 -4.09 -18.96 4.97
CA ASN A 17 -5.19 -19.74 4.38
C ASN A 17 -5.35 -19.57 2.87
N LEU A 18 -4.26 -19.63 2.12
CA LEU A 18 -4.23 -19.56 0.67
C LEU A 18 -3.89 -20.92 0.06
N PRO A 19 -4.35 -21.21 -1.18
CA PRO A 19 -3.88 -22.37 -1.93
C PRO A 19 -2.35 -22.37 -2.10
N ALA A 20 -1.72 -23.51 -1.92
CA ALA A 20 -0.25 -23.66 -2.00
C ALA A 20 0.30 -23.25 -3.37
N GLU A 21 -0.45 -23.46 -4.46
CA GLU A 21 -0.05 -23.10 -5.81
C GLU A 21 0.17 -21.58 -5.98
N MET A 22 -0.56 -20.76 -5.21
CA MET A 22 -0.35 -19.31 -5.23
C MET A 22 0.98 -18.95 -4.57
N LEU A 23 1.27 -19.57 -3.42
CA LEU A 23 2.53 -19.39 -2.72
C LEU A 23 3.72 -19.87 -3.56
N HIS A 24 3.60 -21.03 -4.25
CA HIS A 24 4.60 -21.53 -5.18
C HIS A 24 4.87 -20.51 -6.29
N THR A 25 3.82 -20.01 -6.96
CA THR A 25 3.95 -18.98 -8.02
C THR A 25 4.67 -17.73 -7.48
N CYS A 26 4.33 -17.30 -6.27
CA CYS A 26 4.98 -16.16 -5.61
C CYS A 26 6.48 -16.40 -5.42
N ILE A 27 6.86 -17.54 -4.84
CA ILE A 27 8.27 -17.92 -4.60
C ILE A 27 9.02 -18.04 -5.92
N GLU A 28 8.48 -18.76 -6.90
CA GLU A 28 9.11 -18.97 -8.21
C GLU A 28 9.35 -17.65 -8.94
N SER A 29 8.44 -16.67 -8.80
CA SER A 29 8.64 -15.35 -9.38
C SER A 29 9.88 -14.62 -8.82
N ILE A 30 10.22 -14.86 -7.55
CA ILE A 30 11.42 -14.31 -6.92
C ILE A 30 12.66 -15.10 -7.34
N LEU A 31 12.55 -16.43 -7.41
CA LEU A 31 13.66 -17.30 -7.82
C LEU A 31 14.05 -17.10 -9.28
N ALA A 32 13.11 -16.67 -10.14
CA ALA A 32 13.35 -16.34 -11.54
C ALA A 32 14.11 -15.02 -11.76
N LEU A 33 14.29 -14.18 -10.72
CA LEU A 33 15.03 -12.93 -10.82
C LEU A 33 16.53 -13.19 -10.96
N THR A 34 17.25 -12.27 -11.61
CA THR A 34 18.71 -12.33 -11.81
C THR A 34 19.51 -11.99 -10.53
N LEU A 35 19.02 -12.48 -9.39
CA LEU A 35 19.65 -12.37 -8.07
C LEU A 35 20.31 -13.68 -7.70
N ARG A 36 21.57 -13.63 -7.29
CA ARG A 36 22.28 -14.79 -6.74
C ARG A 36 21.68 -15.17 -5.39
N ALA A 37 21.89 -16.41 -4.93
CA ALA A 37 21.41 -16.86 -3.62
C ALA A 37 21.84 -15.95 -2.46
N GLY A 38 23.06 -15.38 -2.51
CA GLY A 38 23.54 -14.42 -1.50
C GLY A 38 22.95 -13.00 -1.60
N GLU A 39 22.27 -12.68 -2.69
CA GLU A 39 21.69 -11.35 -2.96
C GLU A 39 20.19 -11.30 -2.63
N ARG A 40 19.56 -12.44 -2.36
CA ARG A 40 18.15 -12.54 -1.95
C ARG A 40 18.00 -13.27 -0.64
N GLU A 41 16.92 -12.96 0.05
CA GLU A 41 16.43 -13.63 1.26
C GLU A 41 14.91 -13.69 1.15
N ILE A 42 14.33 -14.88 1.15
CA ILE A 42 12.89 -15.07 1.04
C ILE A 42 12.36 -15.46 2.41
N ILE A 43 11.52 -14.62 2.99
CA ILE A 43 10.96 -14.81 4.33
C ILE A 43 9.45 -14.98 4.18
N ILE A 44 8.95 -16.16 4.51
CA ILE A 44 7.52 -16.48 4.50
C ILE A 44 7.02 -16.40 5.94
N VAL A 45 6.06 -15.52 6.19
CA VAL A 45 5.40 -15.38 7.49
C VAL A 45 3.97 -15.89 7.38
N ASP A 46 3.73 -17.09 7.90
CA ASP A 46 2.40 -17.69 8.01
C ASP A 46 1.70 -17.17 9.27
N ASP A 47 0.62 -16.42 9.08
CA ASP A 47 -0.17 -15.83 10.16
C ASP A 47 -1.18 -16.83 10.74
N GLY A 48 -0.75 -18.06 10.98
CA GLY A 48 -1.52 -19.09 11.68
C GLY A 48 -2.59 -19.75 10.81
N SER A 49 -2.22 -20.13 9.58
CA SER A 49 -3.12 -20.88 8.69
C SER A 49 -3.63 -22.16 9.33
N ASP A 50 -4.86 -22.54 9.00
CA ASP A 50 -5.49 -23.77 9.50
C ASP A 50 -4.65 -25.00 9.06
N GLU A 51 -4.25 -25.05 7.79
CA GLU A 51 -3.33 -26.01 7.23
C GLU A 51 -1.95 -25.39 7.07
N CYS A 52 -0.92 -26.07 7.63
CA CYS A 52 0.46 -25.60 7.57
C CYS A 52 1.09 -25.99 6.21
N PRO A 53 1.57 -25.03 5.40
CA PRO A 53 2.12 -25.32 4.07
C PRO A 53 3.55 -25.86 4.10
N ILE A 54 4.02 -26.40 5.22
CA ILE A 54 5.44 -26.79 5.40
C ILE A 54 5.85 -27.91 4.42
N ASN A 55 4.95 -28.83 4.11
CA ASN A 55 5.23 -29.94 3.19
C ASN A 55 5.33 -29.43 1.74
N GLU A 56 4.49 -28.50 1.36
CA GLU A 56 4.47 -27.86 0.05
C GLU A 56 5.70 -26.97 -0.16
N LEU A 57 6.29 -26.47 0.93
CA LEU A 57 7.50 -25.65 0.92
C LEU A 57 8.80 -26.46 0.88
N ALA A 58 8.74 -27.78 1.05
CA ALA A 58 9.95 -28.65 1.06
C ALA A 58 10.86 -28.47 -0.18
N PRO A 59 10.35 -28.27 -1.43
CA PRO A 59 11.21 -28.03 -2.59
C PRO A 59 12.05 -26.74 -2.51
N TYR A 60 11.67 -25.80 -1.66
CA TYR A 60 12.32 -24.50 -1.51
C TYR A 60 13.11 -24.37 -0.19
N SER A 61 13.28 -25.45 0.57
CA SER A 61 13.85 -25.44 1.93
C SER A 61 15.20 -24.71 2.04
N ASP A 62 16.03 -24.78 0.99
CA ASP A 62 17.35 -24.13 0.98
C ASP A 62 17.29 -22.63 0.62
N ASP A 63 16.20 -22.16 0.07
CA ASP A 63 16.03 -20.78 -0.43
C ASP A 63 15.19 -19.90 0.49
N ILE A 64 14.44 -20.49 1.45
CA ILE A 64 13.44 -19.75 2.24
C ILE A 64 13.70 -19.81 3.74
N ILE A 65 13.18 -18.80 4.43
CA ILE A 65 13.01 -18.78 5.88
C ILE A 65 11.50 -18.83 6.15
N TYR A 66 11.01 -19.91 6.73
CA TYR A 66 9.61 -20.05 7.09
C TYR A 66 9.40 -19.78 8.58
N ILE A 67 8.44 -18.89 8.87
CA ILE A 67 8.06 -18.49 10.23
C ILE A 67 6.55 -18.64 10.35
N ARG A 68 6.09 -19.37 11.36
CA ARG A 68 4.69 -19.44 11.70
C ARG A 68 4.41 -18.75 13.01
N GLN A 69 3.39 -17.91 13.03
CA GLN A 69 2.89 -17.27 14.23
C GLN A 69 1.43 -17.64 14.50
N ARG A 70 0.92 -17.34 15.68
CA ARG A 70 -0.53 -17.31 15.93
C ARG A 70 -1.16 -16.22 15.08
N ASN A 71 -2.37 -16.43 14.56
CA ASN A 71 -3.08 -15.39 13.80
C ASN A 71 -3.29 -14.13 14.64
N ILE A 72 -2.57 -13.08 14.28
CA ILE A 72 -2.63 -11.72 14.88
C ILE A 72 -2.80 -10.64 13.79
N GLY A 73 -2.87 -11.03 12.52
CA GLY A 73 -3.18 -10.18 11.39
C GLY A 73 -1.98 -9.76 10.56
N LEU A 74 -2.28 -9.28 9.36
CA LEU A 74 -1.34 -8.93 8.30
C LEU A 74 -0.22 -7.98 8.75
N SER A 75 -0.57 -6.94 9.52
CA SER A 75 0.42 -5.98 10.08
C SER A 75 1.47 -6.66 10.94
N ALA A 76 1.04 -7.59 11.82
CA ALA A 76 1.94 -8.32 12.70
C ALA A 76 2.86 -9.25 11.89
N ALA A 77 2.33 -9.93 10.87
CA ALA A 77 3.12 -10.76 9.98
C ALA A 77 4.20 -9.94 9.24
N ARG A 78 3.85 -8.79 8.67
CA ARG A 78 4.83 -7.88 8.05
C ARG A 78 5.86 -7.38 9.06
N ASN A 79 5.46 -7.03 10.27
CA ASN A 79 6.36 -6.59 11.34
C ASN A 79 7.35 -7.68 11.77
N ILE A 80 6.94 -8.96 11.79
CA ILE A 80 7.86 -10.09 12.02
C ILE A 80 8.84 -10.19 10.87
N GLY A 81 8.37 -10.14 9.61
CA GLY A 81 9.23 -10.15 8.45
C GLY A 81 10.31 -9.04 8.50
N ILE A 82 9.93 -7.81 8.85
CA ILE A 82 10.88 -6.69 9.05
C ILE A 82 11.92 -7.04 10.12
N ARG A 83 11.50 -7.62 11.24
CA ARG A 83 12.37 -7.91 12.38
C ARG A 83 13.44 -8.96 12.08
N VAL A 84 13.11 -9.97 11.28
CA VAL A 84 14.01 -11.07 10.94
C VAL A 84 14.81 -10.79 9.67
N SER A 85 14.39 -9.84 8.84
CA SER A 85 15.08 -9.51 7.60
C SER A 85 16.51 -9.00 7.85
N THR A 86 17.46 -9.46 7.03
CA THR A 86 18.88 -9.06 7.08
C THR A 86 19.33 -8.27 5.86
N GLY A 87 18.52 -8.24 4.79
CA GLY A 87 18.82 -7.53 3.56
C GLY A 87 18.99 -6.02 3.74
N GLU A 88 19.76 -5.41 2.87
CA GLU A 88 19.88 -3.95 2.78
C GLU A 88 18.57 -3.32 2.32
N TYR A 89 17.82 -4.05 1.49
CA TYR A 89 16.51 -3.65 0.99
C TYR A 89 15.43 -4.66 1.40
N ILE A 90 14.20 -4.19 1.44
CA ILE A 90 13.00 -4.97 1.77
C ILE A 90 11.96 -4.78 0.66
N GLN A 91 11.34 -5.89 0.25
CA GLN A 91 10.15 -5.94 -0.59
C GLN A 91 9.08 -6.77 0.11
N PHE A 92 7.88 -6.20 0.29
CA PHE A 92 6.71 -6.96 0.74
C PHE A 92 5.99 -7.56 -0.46
N ILE A 93 5.48 -8.78 -0.30
CA ILE A 93 4.68 -9.46 -1.32
C ILE A 93 3.53 -10.17 -0.59
N ASP A 94 2.32 -10.01 -1.09
CA ASP A 94 1.19 -10.80 -0.62
C ASP A 94 1.23 -12.18 -1.32
N ALA A 95 1.04 -13.26 -0.59
CA ALA A 95 1.30 -14.63 -1.07
C ALA A 95 0.39 -15.08 -2.23
N ASP A 96 -0.69 -14.36 -2.49
CA ASP A 96 -1.59 -14.58 -3.64
C ASP A 96 -1.15 -13.85 -4.92
N ASP A 97 -0.09 -13.02 -4.84
CA ASP A 97 0.44 -12.20 -5.93
C ASP A 97 1.84 -12.69 -6.35
N TYR A 98 2.43 -12.06 -7.36
CA TYR A 98 3.79 -12.38 -7.80
C TYR A 98 4.48 -11.21 -8.50
N LEU A 99 5.80 -11.29 -8.63
CA LEU A 99 6.61 -10.29 -9.33
C LEU A 99 6.64 -10.60 -10.83
N ILE A 100 6.56 -9.57 -11.67
CA ILE A 100 6.71 -9.70 -13.12
C ILE A 100 8.19 -9.48 -13.44
N GLN A 101 8.88 -10.50 -13.95
CA GLN A 101 10.33 -10.56 -14.04
C GLN A 101 10.94 -9.31 -14.71
N ALA A 102 10.68 -9.05 -15.97
CA ALA A 102 11.37 -7.99 -16.72
C ALA A 102 11.16 -6.57 -16.11
N PRO A 103 9.93 -6.12 -15.76
CA PRO A 103 9.76 -4.81 -15.12
C PRO A 103 10.33 -4.77 -13.68
N TYR A 104 10.39 -5.91 -12.96
CA TYR A 104 11.01 -5.93 -11.64
C TYR A 104 12.54 -5.88 -11.73
N GLU A 105 13.17 -6.51 -12.74
CA GLU A 105 14.60 -6.35 -13.03
C GLU A 105 14.99 -4.89 -13.27
N HIS A 106 14.15 -4.13 -13.98
CA HIS A 106 14.35 -2.69 -14.11
C HIS A 106 14.36 -1.98 -12.74
N CYS A 107 13.49 -2.36 -11.80
CA CYS A 107 13.52 -1.82 -10.44
C CYS A 107 14.81 -2.22 -9.70
N LEU A 108 15.30 -3.45 -9.91
CA LEU A 108 16.58 -3.90 -9.36
C LEU A 108 17.77 -3.11 -9.92
N ASP A 109 17.73 -2.73 -11.18
CA ASP A 109 18.78 -1.88 -11.78
C ASP A 109 18.80 -0.49 -11.15
N ILE A 110 17.64 0.11 -10.86
CA ILE A 110 17.58 1.35 -10.08
C ILE A 110 18.24 1.17 -8.69
N VAL A 111 17.95 0.04 -8.01
CA VAL A 111 18.57 -0.29 -6.72
C VAL A 111 20.10 -0.44 -6.86
N ARG A 112 20.57 -1.12 -7.89
CA ARG A 112 22.01 -1.40 -8.11
C ARG A 112 22.81 -0.14 -8.40
N TYR A 113 22.27 0.73 -9.26
CA TYR A 113 23.04 1.83 -9.85
C TYR A 113 22.78 3.19 -9.23
N HIS A 114 21.63 3.38 -8.55
CA HIS A 114 21.23 4.70 -8.05
C HIS A 114 21.15 4.82 -6.53
N ASP A 115 21.36 3.74 -5.78
CA ASP A 115 21.38 3.74 -4.31
C ASP A 115 20.16 4.46 -3.68
N PRO A 116 18.91 4.05 -4.04
CA PRO A 116 17.70 4.71 -3.59
C PRO A 116 17.40 4.40 -2.11
N ASP A 117 16.64 5.28 -1.47
CA ASP A 117 15.95 4.95 -0.21
C ASP A 117 14.65 4.19 -0.49
N ILE A 118 13.95 4.56 -1.57
CA ILE A 118 12.71 3.93 -2.02
C ILE A 118 12.65 3.92 -3.55
N VAL A 119 12.22 2.81 -4.15
CA VAL A 119 11.80 2.73 -5.54
C VAL A 119 10.32 2.42 -5.60
N LEU A 120 9.50 3.35 -6.09
CA LEU A 120 8.07 3.15 -6.32
C LEU A 120 7.83 2.59 -7.72
N PHE A 121 6.98 1.58 -7.84
CA PHE A 121 6.58 0.97 -9.11
C PHE A 121 5.07 0.71 -9.16
N ASN A 122 4.57 0.25 -10.30
CA ASN A 122 3.16 -0.01 -10.54
C ASN A 122 2.83 -1.50 -10.49
N SER A 123 1.54 -1.80 -10.36
CA SER A 123 1.01 -3.15 -10.54
C SER A 123 0.26 -3.30 -11.84
N ALA A 124 0.13 -4.54 -12.29
CA ALA A 124 -0.72 -4.95 -13.38
C ALA A 124 -1.71 -6.03 -12.89
N ASP A 125 -2.88 -6.09 -13.52
CA ASP A 125 -3.85 -7.20 -13.41
C ASP A 125 -3.91 -8.04 -14.70
N ARG A 126 -3.10 -7.66 -15.70
CA ARG A 126 -2.84 -8.36 -16.96
C ARG A 126 -1.36 -8.22 -17.30
N MET A 127 -0.79 -9.20 -18.02
CA MET A 127 0.63 -9.15 -18.40
C MET A 127 0.92 -7.89 -19.21
N PRO A 128 1.86 -7.04 -18.76
CA PRO A 128 2.24 -5.84 -19.47
C PRO A 128 3.05 -6.19 -20.75
N THR A 129 2.86 -5.38 -21.79
CA THR A 129 3.59 -5.50 -23.05
C THR A 129 4.53 -4.31 -23.31
N GLU A 130 4.53 -3.34 -22.41
CA GLU A 130 5.21 -2.07 -22.59
C GLU A 130 6.70 -2.19 -22.22
N ILE A 131 7.58 -1.83 -23.14
CA ILE A 131 9.01 -1.62 -23.00
C ILE A 131 9.42 -0.52 -23.99
N PRO A 132 10.41 0.37 -23.70
CA PRO A 132 11.24 0.42 -22.49
C PRO A 132 10.52 1.04 -21.29
N TYR A 133 11.04 0.77 -20.07
CA TYR A 133 10.59 1.41 -18.85
C TYR A 133 11.36 2.70 -18.60
N THR A 134 10.70 3.68 -17.96
CA THR A 134 11.30 4.95 -17.56
C THR A 134 11.34 5.07 -16.03
N PHE A 135 12.20 5.93 -15.52
CA PHE A 135 12.22 6.28 -14.12
C PHE A 135 12.56 7.75 -13.91
N GLU A 136 12.10 8.29 -12.79
CA GLU A 136 12.40 9.65 -12.35
C GLU A 136 12.98 9.62 -10.94
N GLY A 137 13.90 10.52 -10.64
CA GLY A 137 14.58 10.65 -9.35
C GLY A 137 16.07 11.02 -9.52
N PRO A 138 16.79 11.20 -8.39
CA PRO A 138 16.28 11.17 -7.03
C PRO A 138 15.44 12.40 -6.69
N MET A 139 14.44 12.21 -5.83
CA MET A 139 13.65 13.29 -5.24
C MET A 139 13.33 13.01 -3.79
N GLU A 140 13.05 14.03 -2.98
CA GLU A 140 12.58 13.85 -1.62
C GLU A 140 11.14 13.32 -1.60
N GLY A 141 10.84 12.40 -0.67
CA GLY A 141 9.52 11.79 -0.57
C GLY A 141 8.41 12.78 -0.22
N ASN A 142 8.68 13.81 0.61
CA ASN A 142 7.73 14.88 0.87
C ASN A 142 7.44 15.71 -0.40
N SER A 143 8.46 15.98 -1.24
CA SER A 143 8.31 16.67 -2.52
C SER A 143 7.45 15.86 -3.49
N TYR A 144 7.64 14.55 -3.53
CA TYR A 144 6.78 13.64 -4.28
C TYR A 144 5.32 13.70 -3.80
N MET A 145 5.10 13.56 -2.50
CA MET A 145 3.76 13.56 -1.90
C MET A 145 3.02 14.89 -2.09
N ARG A 146 3.71 16.02 -2.11
CA ARG A 146 3.10 17.33 -2.38
C ARG A 146 2.56 17.45 -3.82
N ARG A 147 3.14 16.73 -4.77
CA ARG A 147 2.80 16.82 -6.20
C ARG A 147 1.91 15.68 -6.66
N ASN A 148 2.03 14.50 -6.07
CA ASN A 148 1.39 13.28 -6.53
C ASN A 148 0.36 12.74 -5.54
N ASN A 149 -0.60 11.98 -6.06
CA ASN A 149 -1.43 11.10 -5.26
C ASN A 149 -0.67 9.82 -5.01
N ILE A 150 -0.47 9.46 -3.75
CA ILE A 150 0.21 8.23 -3.41
C ILE A 150 -0.78 7.05 -3.41
N LYS A 151 -0.34 5.92 -3.94
CA LYS A 151 -0.99 4.63 -3.79
C LYS A 151 -0.34 3.94 -2.59
N ALA A 152 -1.07 3.84 -1.49
CA ALA A 152 -0.56 3.22 -0.29
C ALA A 152 -0.77 1.70 -0.38
N ALA A 153 0.18 1.01 -0.99
CA ALA A 153 0.19 -0.44 -1.05
C ALA A 153 1.56 -0.93 -0.59
N ALA A 154 1.62 -1.75 0.45
CA ALA A 154 2.88 -2.20 1.04
C ALA A 154 3.79 -2.91 0.03
N TRP A 155 3.20 -3.57 -0.96
CA TRP A 155 3.92 -4.25 -2.05
C TRP A 155 4.41 -3.31 -3.17
N GLY A 156 3.98 -2.05 -3.22
CA GLY A 156 4.21 -1.13 -4.35
C GLY A 156 5.60 -0.48 -4.39
N TYR A 157 6.56 -0.94 -3.59
CA TYR A 157 7.87 -0.31 -3.51
C TYR A 157 8.94 -1.23 -2.93
N ILE A 158 10.19 -1.00 -3.36
CA ILE A 158 11.39 -1.54 -2.71
C ILE A 158 11.90 -0.48 -1.73
N ILE A 159 12.21 -0.88 -0.49
CA ILE A 159 12.60 0.03 0.59
C ILE A 159 14.02 -0.28 1.04
N ARG A 160 14.88 0.72 1.19
CA ARG A 160 16.11 0.55 1.93
C ARG A 160 15.81 0.36 3.42
N ARG A 161 16.24 -0.75 4.01
CA ARG A 161 15.90 -1.13 5.39
C ARG A 161 16.21 -0.05 6.42
N LYS A 162 17.31 0.70 6.27
CA LYS A 162 17.65 1.81 7.17
C LYS A 162 16.60 2.93 7.17
N THR A 163 15.90 3.16 6.07
CA THR A 163 14.85 4.18 5.93
C THR A 163 13.63 3.87 6.80
N LEU A 164 13.37 2.59 7.08
CA LEU A 164 12.32 2.20 8.03
C LEU A 164 12.60 2.69 9.44
N ALA A 165 13.86 2.66 9.91
CA ALA A 165 14.23 2.90 11.30
C ALA A 165 13.28 2.13 12.25
N ASN A 166 12.51 2.86 13.07
CA ASN A 166 11.54 2.31 14.01
C ASN A 166 10.09 2.22 13.46
N LEU A 167 9.87 2.57 12.19
CA LEU A 167 8.52 2.51 11.59
C LEU A 167 8.05 1.06 11.49
N ARG A 168 6.84 0.81 11.95
CA ARG A 168 6.16 -0.50 11.90
C ARG A 168 4.71 -0.30 11.48
N PHE A 169 4.12 -1.35 10.91
CA PHE A 169 2.69 -1.37 10.63
C PHE A 169 1.91 -1.39 11.95
N ARG A 170 0.87 -0.57 12.04
CA ARG A 170 -0.04 -0.59 13.20
C ARG A 170 -0.89 -1.86 13.15
N GLU A 171 -0.81 -2.65 14.20
CA GLU A 171 -1.52 -3.91 14.31
C GLU A 171 -3.00 -3.73 14.63
N GLY A 172 -3.83 -4.69 14.19
CA GLY A 172 -5.25 -4.74 14.52
C GLY A 172 -6.15 -3.76 13.76
N ILE A 173 -5.64 -3.06 12.75
CA ILE A 173 -6.43 -2.16 11.90
C ILE A 173 -6.47 -2.63 10.44
N PHE A 174 -7.53 -2.22 9.72
CA PHE A 174 -7.56 -2.22 8.27
C PHE A 174 -6.90 -0.95 7.74
N HIS A 175 -6.36 -1.02 6.50
CA HIS A 175 -5.68 0.11 5.86
C HIS A 175 -4.42 0.57 6.61
N GLU A 176 -3.67 -0.38 7.15
CA GLU A 176 -2.38 -0.17 7.80
C GLU A 176 -1.34 0.45 6.86
N ASP A 177 -1.45 0.13 5.58
CA ASP A 177 -0.62 0.67 4.51
C ASP A 177 -0.88 2.17 4.26
N GLU A 178 -2.12 2.63 4.43
CA GLU A 178 -2.50 4.03 4.33
C GLU A 178 -1.90 4.91 5.44
N GLU A 179 -1.57 4.31 6.58
CA GLU A 179 -0.84 4.98 7.66
C GLU A 179 0.67 4.84 7.51
N PHE A 180 1.13 3.66 7.11
CA PHE A 180 2.56 3.34 7.01
C PHE A 180 3.26 4.04 5.85
N THR A 181 2.69 3.94 4.63
CA THR A 181 3.33 4.44 3.40
C THR A 181 3.62 5.95 3.43
N PRO A 182 2.71 6.84 3.85
CA PRO A 182 3.04 8.27 3.96
C PRO A 182 4.22 8.55 4.91
N GLN A 183 4.25 7.87 6.05
CA GLN A 183 5.33 8.03 7.02
C GLN A 183 6.67 7.51 6.50
N LEU A 184 6.63 6.43 5.73
CA LEU A 184 7.81 5.89 5.06
C LEU A 184 8.34 6.88 4.02
N LEU A 185 7.47 7.41 3.17
CA LEU A 185 7.86 8.36 2.12
C LEU A 185 8.51 9.62 2.69
N LEU A 186 8.00 10.16 3.81
CA LEU A 186 8.60 11.33 4.47
C LEU A 186 10.06 11.12 4.93
N ARG A 187 10.50 9.87 5.06
CA ARG A 187 11.86 9.52 5.47
C ARG A 187 12.83 9.35 4.31
N ALA A 188 12.32 9.39 3.07
CA ALA A 188 13.12 9.17 1.88
C ALA A 188 13.72 10.49 1.36
N GLU A 189 15.04 10.55 1.28
CA GLU A 189 15.80 11.62 0.64
C GLU A 189 16.03 11.30 -0.86
N ARG A 190 16.12 10.02 -1.18
CA ARG A 190 16.41 9.49 -2.52
C ARG A 190 15.29 8.55 -2.97
N LEU A 191 14.14 9.12 -3.26
CA LEU A 191 13.01 8.41 -3.84
C LEU A 191 13.13 8.40 -5.37
N PHE A 192 12.90 7.23 -5.96
CA PHE A 192 12.76 7.02 -7.39
C PHE A 192 11.37 6.47 -7.70
N THR A 193 10.82 6.86 -8.83
CA THR A 193 9.55 6.32 -9.35
C THR A 193 9.78 5.74 -10.73
N THR A 194 9.08 4.65 -11.06
CA THR A 194 9.10 4.08 -12.42
C THR A 194 7.68 3.76 -12.89
N ASP A 195 7.50 3.80 -14.22
CA ASP A 195 6.27 3.37 -14.88
C ASP A 195 6.17 1.83 -15.00
N ALA A 196 7.23 1.10 -14.66
CA ALA A 196 7.27 -0.35 -14.68
C ALA A 196 6.14 -0.97 -13.85
N LYS A 197 5.37 -1.85 -14.49
CA LYS A 197 4.34 -2.65 -13.81
C LYS A 197 4.97 -3.93 -13.28
N ALA A 198 5.69 -3.81 -12.17
CA ALA A 198 6.58 -4.85 -11.66
C ALA A 198 5.89 -5.89 -10.76
N TYR A 199 4.65 -5.66 -10.39
CA TYR A 199 3.87 -6.49 -9.48
C TYR A 199 2.58 -6.94 -10.14
N PHE A 200 2.28 -8.25 -10.13
CA PHE A 200 1.02 -8.78 -10.62
C PHE A 200 0.04 -8.92 -9.47
N TYR A 201 -1.00 -8.11 -9.49
CA TYR A 201 -2.07 -8.12 -8.50
C TYR A 201 -3.21 -9.01 -8.95
N ARG A 202 -3.41 -10.16 -8.29
CA ARG A 202 -4.52 -11.07 -8.58
C ARG A 202 -5.83 -10.58 -7.98
N ARG A 203 -6.85 -10.43 -8.81
CA ARG A 203 -8.21 -10.14 -8.32
C ARG A 203 -8.87 -11.44 -7.87
N ARG A 204 -9.25 -11.51 -6.60
CA ARG A 204 -9.97 -12.66 -6.04
C ARG A 204 -11.30 -12.23 -5.44
N ALA A 205 -12.35 -13.07 -5.60
CA ALA A 205 -13.67 -12.82 -5.03
C ALA A 205 -13.64 -12.75 -3.48
N ASN A 206 -12.76 -13.53 -2.84
CA ASN A 206 -12.64 -13.63 -1.38
C ASN A 206 -11.55 -12.72 -0.79
N SER A 207 -11.17 -11.64 -1.47
CA SER A 207 -10.23 -10.66 -0.91
C SER A 207 -10.83 -9.96 0.32
N ILE A 208 -9.98 -9.67 1.31
CA ILE A 208 -10.36 -8.92 2.54
C ILE A 208 -11.04 -7.59 2.18
N THR A 209 -10.63 -6.96 1.08
CA THR A 209 -11.20 -5.69 0.60
C THR A 209 -12.63 -5.82 0.07
N HIS A 210 -13.06 -7.00 -0.36
CA HIS A 210 -14.39 -7.26 -0.91
C HIS A 210 -15.41 -7.82 0.11
N ASN A 211 -14.99 -8.04 1.35
CA ASN A 211 -15.90 -8.54 2.40
C ASN A 211 -16.98 -7.48 2.70
N GLN A 212 -18.26 -7.85 2.47
CA GLN A 212 -19.44 -7.00 2.66
C GLN A 212 -20.13 -7.20 4.04
N ASP A 213 -19.56 -8.03 4.93
CA ASP A 213 -20.10 -8.14 6.30
C ASP A 213 -20.14 -6.76 6.95
N ILE A 214 -21.29 -6.41 7.53
CA ILE A 214 -21.53 -5.08 8.09
C ILE A 214 -20.52 -4.73 9.19
N ARG A 215 -20.07 -5.71 9.97
CA ARG A 215 -19.08 -5.51 11.04
C ARG A 215 -17.71 -5.16 10.44
N HIS A 216 -17.33 -5.83 9.34
CA HIS A 216 -16.10 -5.53 8.60
C HIS A 216 -16.17 -4.14 7.96
N VAL A 217 -17.31 -3.77 7.37
CA VAL A 217 -17.50 -2.45 6.78
C VAL A 217 -17.38 -1.36 7.84
N VAL A 218 -18.07 -1.51 8.98
CA VAL A 218 -18.01 -0.54 10.09
C VAL A 218 -16.58 -0.42 10.62
N LYS A 219 -15.89 -1.55 10.83
CA LYS A 219 -14.51 -1.55 11.30
C LYS A 219 -13.57 -0.85 10.29
N ARG A 220 -13.67 -1.17 9.00
CA ARG A 220 -12.85 -0.49 7.95
C ARG A 220 -13.05 1.02 7.95
N LEU A 221 -14.29 1.48 8.04
CA LEU A 221 -14.59 2.92 8.11
C LEU A 221 -14.03 3.56 9.39
N SER A 222 -14.16 2.89 10.54
CA SER A 222 -13.60 3.37 11.80
C SER A 222 -12.06 3.45 11.75
N ASP A 223 -11.41 2.44 11.21
CA ASP A 223 -9.96 2.37 11.09
C ASP A 223 -9.44 3.44 10.10
N THR A 224 -10.13 3.63 8.96
CA THR A 224 -9.81 4.72 8.02
C THR A 224 -9.85 6.09 8.71
N GLU A 225 -10.89 6.36 9.49
CA GLU A 225 -10.98 7.63 10.24
C GLU A 225 -9.84 7.78 11.26
N SER A 226 -9.47 6.68 11.93
CA SER A 226 -8.33 6.65 12.86
C SER A 226 -7.01 6.93 12.15
N VAL A 227 -6.78 6.37 10.96
CA VAL A 227 -5.59 6.64 10.13
C VAL A 227 -5.53 8.10 9.71
N ILE A 228 -6.65 8.68 9.25
CA ILE A 228 -6.73 10.11 8.88
C ILE A 228 -6.33 11.00 10.05
N LEU A 229 -6.84 10.69 11.25
CA LEU A 229 -6.52 11.45 12.47
C LEU A 229 -5.04 11.31 12.88
N SER A 230 -4.49 10.11 12.77
CA SER A 230 -3.08 9.85 13.04
C SER A 230 -2.18 10.68 12.12
N LEU A 231 -2.41 10.63 10.80
CA LEU A 231 -1.65 11.41 9.83
C LEU A 231 -1.81 12.93 10.02
N ARG A 232 -3.01 13.38 10.37
CA ARG A 232 -3.24 14.80 10.68
C ARG A 232 -2.44 15.24 11.91
N ASN A 233 -2.44 14.44 12.97
CA ASN A 233 -1.68 14.74 14.18
C ASN A 233 -0.17 14.78 13.87
N LEU A 234 0.32 13.86 13.07
CA LEU A 234 1.72 13.88 12.60
C LEU A 234 2.04 15.16 11.82
N ALA A 235 1.10 15.66 10.99
CA ALA A 235 1.28 16.92 10.26
C ALA A 235 1.44 18.14 11.17
N PHE A 236 0.85 18.14 12.39
CA PHE A 236 0.99 19.25 13.32
C PHE A 236 2.36 19.29 14.00
N THR A 237 3.02 18.15 14.16
CA THR A 237 4.29 18.03 14.91
C THR A 237 5.51 18.02 14.00
N GLY A 238 5.34 17.81 12.69
CA GLY A 238 6.42 17.70 11.72
C GLY A 238 6.90 19.01 11.12
N PRO A 239 8.02 18.98 10.37
CA PRO A 239 8.51 20.10 9.59
C PRO A 239 7.47 20.62 8.58
N GLU A 240 7.62 21.88 8.15
CA GLU A 240 6.63 22.50 7.25
C GLU A 240 6.46 21.75 5.92
N ALA A 241 7.55 21.30 5.31
CA ALA A 241 7.52 20.55 4.06
C ALA A 241 6.76 19.22 4.19
N ASP A 242 6.90 18.53 5.31
CA ASP A 242 6.21 17.28 5.63
C ASP A 242 4.74 17.56 5.96
N ARG A 243 4.49 18.68 6.65
CA ARG A 243 3.12 19.13 6.97
C ARG A 243 2.28 19.32 5.71
N GLU A 244 2.80 20.00 4.69
CA GLU A 244 2.09 20.19 3.42
C GLU A 244 1.82 18.86 2.70
N ALA A 245 2.80 17.96 2.69
CA ALA A 245 2.69 16.64 2.12
C ALA A 245 1.58 15.81 2.80
N LEU A 246 1.59 15.78 4.14
CA LEU A 246 0.59 15.09 4.94
C LEU A 246 -0.80 15.74 4.84
N GLN A 247 -0.90 17.07 4.80
CA GLN A 247 -2.18 17.76 4.62
C GLN A 247 -2.84 17.37 3.30
N ARG A 248 -2.06 17.25 2.22
CA ARG A 248 -2.59 16.75 0.94
C ARG A 248 -3.13 15.31 1.10
N ARG A 249 -2.36 14.42 1.75
CA ARG A 249 -2.79 13.04 1.97
C ARG A 249 -4.04 12.94 2.83
N VAL A 250 -4.08 13.68 3.94
CA VAL A 250 -5.25 13.76 4.83
C VAL A 250 -6.50 14.24 4.06
N ALA A 251 -6.35 15.27 3.22
CA ALA A 251 -7.45 15.79 2.42
C ALA A 251 -7.99 14.75 1.42
N GLN A 252 -7.08 13.98 0.77
CA GLN A 252 -7.46 12.90 -0.15
C GLN A 252 -8.17 11.77 0.59
N LEU A 253 -7.60 11.28 1.68
CA LEU A 253 -8.20 10.21 2.48
C LEU A 253 -9.56 10.63 3.06
N THR A 254 -9.70 11.88 3.48
CA THR A 254 -11.00 12.41 3.96
C THR A 254 -12.03 12.43 2.83
N MET A 255 -11.63 12.83 1.63
CA MET A 255 -12.51 12.78 0.45
C MET A 255 -12.93 11.33 0.14
N ASP A 256 -11.96 10.40 0.09
CA ASP A 256 -12.22 8.99 -0.22
C ASP A 256 -13.05 8.32 0.90
N TYR A 257 -12.86 8.70 2.16
CA TYR A 257 -13.68 8.28 3.27
C TYR A 257 -15.15 8.69 3.11
N LEU A 258 -15.41 9.97 2.78
CA LEU A 258 -16.77 10.46 2.51
C LEU A 258 -17.39 9.75 1.30
N TYR A 259 -16.61 9.51 0.26
CA TYR A 259 -17.03 8.75 -0.91
C TYR A 259 -17.44 7.32 -0.52
N ASN A 260 -16.63 6.63 0.29
CA ASN A 260 -16.91 5.28 0.77
C ASN A 260 -18.15 5.25 1.68
N ILE A 261 -18.40 6.25 2.52
CA ILE A 261 -19.65 6.35 3.30
C ILE A 261 -20.86 6.37 2.36
N ILE A 262 -20.79 7.11 1.25
CA ILE A 262 -21.90 7.18 0.28
C ILE A 262 -22.10 5.80 -0.37
N ILE A 263 -21.04 5.14 -0.82
CA ILE A 263 -21.10 3.82 -1.46
C ILE A 263 -21.67 2.78 -0.51
N GLN A 264 -21.13 2.69 0.71
CA GLN A 264 -21.45 1.62 1.65
C GLN A 264 -22.82 1.78 2.31
N THR A 265 -23.30 3.01 2.50
CA THR A 265 -24.56 3.25 3.22
C THR A 265 -25.72 3.65 2.29
N GLY A 266 -25.44 4.22 1.13
CA GLY A 266 -26.45 4.83 0.27
C GLY A 266 -27.28 5.94 0.93
N SER A 267 -26.93 6.36 2.15
CA SER A 267 -27.76 7.20 3.01
C SER A 267 -27.22 8.61 3.15
N PHE A 268 -28.03 9.57 2.70
CA PHE A 268 -27.73 10.99 2.92
C PHE A 268 -27.66 11.35 4.41
N HIS A 269 -28.49 10.69 5.24
CA HIS A 269 -28.48 10.93 6.69
C HIS A 269 -27.14 10.54 7.32
N HIS A 270 -26.64 9.34 6.99
CA HIS A 270 -25.30 8.88 7.46
C HIS A 270 -24.18 9.80 6.98
N LEU A 271 -24.27 10.28 5.72
CA LEU A 271 -23.28 11.24 5.20
C LEU A 271 -23.28 12.53 6.04
N GLU A 272 -24.45 13.11 6.36
CA GLU A 272 -24.53 14.33 7.16
C GLU A 272 -23.99 14.13 8.58
N GLN A 273 -24.31 13.01 9.22
CA GLN A 273 -23.73 12.65 10.53
C GLN A 273 -22.21 12.54 10.48
N CYS A 274 -21.70 11.93 9.42
CA CYS A 274 -20.26 11.81 9.21
C CYS A 274 -19.61 13.18 8.99
N VAL A 275 -20.19 14.04 8.13
CA VAL A 275 -19.71 15.40 7.88
C VAL A 275 -19.68 16.22 9.16
N GLU A 276 -20.72 16.16 10.01
CA GLU A 276 -20.74 16.87 11.29
C GLU A 276 -19.62 16.36 12.23
N ARG A 277 -19.41 15.04 12.30
CA ARG A 277 -18.33 14.45 13.08
C ARG A 277 -16.96 14.90 12.60
N LEU A 278 -16.73 14.89 11.29
CA LEU A 278 -15.47 15.35 10.67
C LEU A 278 -15.26 16.86 10.87
N TYR A 279 -16.33 17.65 10.84
CA TYR A 279 -16.27 19.08 11.14
C TYR A 279 -15.78 19.34 12.55
N ARG A 280 -16.35 18.66 13.54
CA ARG A 280 -15.90 18.77 14.96
C ARG A 280 -14.44 18.34 15.13
N LYS A 281 -13.95 17.44 14.28
CA LYS A 281 -12.55 16.96 14.28
C LYS A 281 -11.63 17.82 13.42
N GLY A 282 -12.10 18.91 12.79
CA GLY A 282 -11.29 19.78 11.95
C GLY A 282 -10.80 19.13 10.65
N LEU A 283 -11.49 18.08 10.16
CA LEU A 283 -11.22 17.40 8.90
C LEU A 283 -12.15 17.85 7.76
N PHE A 284 -13.20 18.59 8.10
CA PHE A 284 -14.15 19.17 7.16
C PHE A 284 -14.40 20.65 7.54
N PRO A 285 -14.60 21.57 6.58
CA PRO A 285 -14.63 21.36 5.12
C PRO A 285 -13.28 20.93 4.54
N LEU A 286 -13.33 20.25 3.38
CA LEU A 286 -12.12 19.87 2.67
C LEU A 286 -11.31 21.11 2.27
N PRO A 287 -9.97 21.12 2.42
CA PRO A 287 -9.13 22.29 2.14
C PRO A 287 -9.30 22.84 0.73
N ASP A 288 -9.29 24.16 0.59
CA ASP A 288 -9.34 24.84 -0.71
C ASP A 288 -7.99 24.78 -1.41
N ARG A 289 -7.71 23.64 -2.02
CA ARG A 289 -6.47 23.34 -2.75
C ARG A 289 -6.81 22.63 -4.07
N ASN A 290 -5.99 22.87 -5.09
CA ASN A 290 -6.14 22.27 -6.41
C ASN A 290 -5.30 20.99 -6.54
N TYR A 291 -5.68 19.92 -5.84
CA TYR A 291 -4.92 18.67 -5.88
C TYR A 291 -5.17 17.87 -7.16
N THR A 292 -6.43 17.60 -7.49
CA THR A 292 -6.84 16.91 -8.73
C THR A 292 -8.22 17.40 -9.19
N ARG A 293 -8.58 17.12 -10.46
CA ARG A 293 -9.94 17.44 -10.98
C ARG A 293 -11.03 16.77 -10.15
N LYS A 294 -10.83 15.47 -9.79
CA LYS A 294 -11.77 14.71 -8.94
C LYS A 294 -11.93 15.37 -7.57
N TYR A 295 -10.82 15.70 -6.92
CA TYR A 295 -10.83 16.35 -5.61
C TYR A 295 -11.57 17.69 -5.65
N ASN A 296 -11.25 18.55 -6.62
CA ASN A 296 -11.85 19.88 -6.74
C ASN A 296 -13.36 19.83 -6.96
N TRP A 297 -13.81 18.90 -7.81
CA TRP A 297 -15.23 18.68 -8.04
C TRP A 297 -15.93 18.17 -6.77
N PHE A 298 -15.38 17.15 -6.12
CA PHE A 298 -15.95 16.60 -4.90
C PHE A 298 -16.01 17.63 -3.77
N ARG A 299 -14.92 18.39 -3.55
CA ARG A 299 -14.84 19.46 -2.55
C ARG A 299 -15.94 20.50 -2.76
N ARG A 300 -16.11 21.00 -3.99
CA ARG A 300 -17.13 22.01 -4.31
C ARG A 300 -18.54 21.52 -4.02
N LEU A 301 -18.86 20.30 -4.42
CA LEU A 301 -20.18 19.73 -4.17
C LEU A 301 -20.39 19.40 -2.69
N SER A 302 -19.39 18.88 -2.00
CA SER A 302 -19.52 18.53 -0.58
C SER A 302 -19.68 19.76 0.33
N ALA A 303 -19.28 20.95 -0.09
CA ALA A 303 -19.34 22.17 0.70
C ALA A 303 -20.77 22.59 1.11
N SER A 304 -21.79 22.28 0.32
CA SER A 304 -23.18 22.62 0.60
C SER A 304 -24.06 21.39 0.83
N LYS A 305 -25.11 21.53 1.62
CA LYS A 305 -26.09 20.45 1.89
C LYS A 305 -26.77 19.95 0.61
N LEU A 306 -27.10 20.87 -0.31
CA LEU A 306 -27.68 20.53 -1.61
C LEU A 306 -26.68 19.76 -2.48
N GLY A 307 -25.43 20.23 -2.53
CA GLY A 307 -24.35 19.55 -3.26
C GLY A 307 -24.07 18.14 -2.71
N ARG A 308 -24.10 17.93 -1.39
CA ARG A 308 -23.96 16.59 -0.80
C ARG A 308 -25.12 15.65 -1.16
N ARG A 309 -26.35 16.18 -1.27
CA ARG A 309 -27.48 15.39 -1.82
C ARG A 309 -27.27 14.99 -3.26
N MET A 310 -26.74 15.90 -4.08
CA MET A 310 -26.38 15.59 -5.47
C MET A 310 -25.26 14.53 -5.54
N LEU A 311 -24.23 14.67 -4.72
CA LEU A 311 -23.15 13.66 -4.62
C LEU A 311 -23.68 12.27 -4.32
N CYS A 312 -24.55 12.14 -3.30
CA CYS A 312 -25.18 10.85 -2.97
C CYS A 312 -25.89 10.24 -4.17
N LYS A 313 -26.70 11.02 -4.88
CA LYS A 313 -27.43 10.51 -6.05
C LYS A 313 -26.51 10.11 -7.20
N LEU A 314 -25.54 10.96 -7.53
CA LEU A 314 -24.61 10.73 -8.65
C LEU A 314 -23.72 9.51 -8.42
N ILE A 315 -23.20 9.36 -7.21
CA ILE A 315 -22.32 8.23 -6.85
C ILE A 315 -23.12 6.91 -6.85
N GLN A 316 -24.33 6.89 -6.29
CA GLN A 316 -25.19 5.71 -6.29
C GLN A 316 -25.61 5.28 -7.70
N VAL A 317 -25.89 6.22 -8.60
CA VAL A 317 -26.21 5.91 -10.00
C VAL A 317 -25.00 5.28 -10.68
N ARG A 318 -23.82 5.87 -10.52
CA ARG A 318 -22.58 5.34 -11.11
C ARG A 318 -22.25 3.93 -10.61
N ASP A 319 -22.43 3.67 -9.32
CA ASP A 319 -22.14 2.37 -8.71
C ASP A 319 -23.02 1.26 -9.30
N LYS A 320 -24.30 1.55 -9.52
CA LYS A 320 -25.22 0.62 -10.19
C LYS A 320 -24.82 0.27 -11.62
N PHE A 321 -24.21 1.20 -12.36
CA PHE A 321 -23.74 0.94 -13.73
C PHE A 321 -22.43 0.16 -13.79
N VAL A 322 -21.58 0.26 -12.78
CA VAL A 322 -20.29 -0.49 -12.71
C VAL A 322 -20.50 -1.97 -12.33
N PHE A 323 -21.60 -2.31 -11.66
CA PHE A 323 -21.97 -3.69 -11.32
C PHE A 323 -22.80 -4.41 -12.41
N CYS A 324 -23.12 -3.75 -13.52
CA CYS A 324 -23.86 -4.32 -14.65
C CYS A 324 -22.96 -4.68 -15.86
N GLU A 325 -21.65 -4.49 -15.77
CA GLU A 325 -20.62 -4.97 -16.70
C GLU A 325 -19.75 -6.06 -16.02
#